data_0ca2ad9c603bf9428b311d19f7f142db
#
_entry.id   0ca2ad9c603bf9428b311d19f7f142db
#
_cell.length_a   1.000
_cell.length_b   1.000
_cell.length_c   1.000
_cell.angle_alpha   90.00
_cell.angle_beta   90.00
_cell.angle_gamma   90.00
#
_symmetry.space_group_name_H-M   'P 1'
#
loop_
_entity.id
_entity.type
_entity.pdbx_description
1 polymer ?
#
loop_
_entity_poly.entity_id
_entity_poly.type
_entity_poly.pdbx_seq_one_letter_code
_entity_poly.pdbx_strand_id
1 'polypeptide(L)'
;MESIIELRKKTGVLVAAHRGTSGGNIPPNSIAAFDIALKEGADILEMDLFQSIDGELFVFHTGMEPSHLDRHIRIERYTAGEIRQMRLCNGDLQQTFLPVNSFDDVLEHLKGKCKLNLDRSINIIEPVMKAVKKHGMEDQILMKSDPSDQSLKLIEAYAPTIDYMPIFMEEDLASDKIEKMNINYIEIGRASCRERV
;
A
#
# COMPACT_ATOMS: atom_id res chain seq x y z
N MET A 1 -17.22 -5.62 5.01
CA MET A 1 -17.35 -4.88 3.72
C MET A 1 -17.59 -5.89 2.60
N GLU A 2 -18.23 -5.51 1.47
CA GLU A 2 -18.38 -6.41 0.32
C GLU A 2 -17.02 -6.84 -0.23
N SER A 3 -16.93 -8.06 -0.77
CA SER A 3 -15.71 -8.51 -1.44
C SER A 3 -15.42 -7.68 -2.70
N ILE A 4 -14.16 -7.66 -3.15
CA ILE A 4 -13.77 -6.96 -4.40
C ILE A 4 -14.55 -7.51 -5.59
N ILE A 5 -14.83 -8.82 -5.62
CA ILE A 5 -15.60 -9.47 -6.69
C ILE A 5 -17.06 -9.00 -6.70
N GLU A 6 -17.69 -8.90 -5.54
CA GLU A 6 -19.07 -8.39 -5.44
C GLU A 6 -19.15 -6.91 -5.81
N LEU A 7 -18.19 -6.11 -5.35
CA LEU A 7 -18.09 -4.70 -5.69
C LEU A 7 -17.95 -4.51 -7.21
N ARG A 8 -17.05 -5.28 -7.86
CA ARG A 8 -16.88 -5.27 -9.32
C ARG A 8 -18.14 -5.68 -10.08
N LYS A 9 -18.88 -6.68 -9.59
CA LYS A 9 -20.15 -7.09 -10.24
C LYS A 9 -21.19 -5.99 -10.24
N LYS A 10 -21.20 -5.12 -9.23
CA LYS A 10 -22.13 -3.98 -9.13
C LYS A 10 -21.71 -2.81 -10.01
N THR A 11 -20.44 -2.47 -10.02
CA THR A 11 -19.91 -1.24 -10.65
C THR A 11 -19.34 -1.47 -12.05
N GLY A 12 -19.03 -2.73 -12.41
CA GLY A 12 -18.40 -3.11 -13.69
C GLY A 12 -16.89 -2.90 -13.69
N VAL A 13 -16.41 -1.76 -13.22
CA VAL A 13 -14.98 -1.39 -13.12
C VAL A 13 -14.71 -0.86 -11.71
N LEU A 14 -13.57 -1.21 -11.14
CA LEU A 14 -13.08 -0.65 -9.88
C LEU A 14 -11.92 0.30 -10.16
N VAL A 15 -11.91 1.43 -9.48
CA VAL A 15 -10.85 2.42 -9.55
C VAL A 15 -9.92 2.26 -8.35
N ALA A 16 -8.66 1.90 -8.61
CA ALA A 16 -7.60 1.86 -7.61
C ALA A 16 -6.72 3.12 -7.71
N ALA A 17 -6.67 3.91 -6.66
CA ALA A 17 -5.84 5.10 -6.60
C ALA A 17 -4.46 4.76 -6.03
N HIS A 18 -3.43 4.77 -6.89
CA HIS A 18 -2.04 4.53 -6.54
C HIS A 18 -1.50 5.65 -5.66
N ARG A 19 -1.23 5.36 -4.38
CA ARG A 19 -0.79 6.31 -3.34
C ARG A 19 -1.77 7.46 -3.10
N GLY A 20 -3.06 7.25 -3.43
CA GLY A 20 -4.08 8.30 -3.42
C GLY A 20 -3.98 9.26 -4.61
N THR A 21 -4.75 10.36 -4.57
CA THR A 21 -4.66 11.44 -5.58
C THR A 21 -3.72 12.52 -5.06
N SER A 22 -2.55 12.62 -5.67
CA SER A 22 -1.50 13.59 -5.33
C SER A 22 -1.35 14.66 -6.40
N GLY A 23 -0.91 15.85 -5.99
CA GLY A 23 -0.65 16.98 -6.88
C GLY A 23 -0.70 18.32 -6.14
N GLY A 24 -0.13 19.38 -6.73
CA GLY A 24 -0.01 20.66 -6.03
C GLY A 24 0.69 20.49 -4.68
N ASN A 25 0.03 20.84 -3.60
CA ASN A 25 0.55 20.72 -2.23
C ASN A 25 0.15 19.40 -1.52
N ILE A 26 -0.38 18.42 -2.23
CA ILE A 26 -0.80 17.14 -1.67
C ILE A 26 0.20 16.05 -2.05
N PRO A 27 1.09 15.62 -1.15
CA PRO A 27 2.01 14.52 -1.38
C PRO A 27 1.30 13.17 -1.47
N PRO A 28 1.84 12.20 -2.24
CA PRO A 28 1.32 10.83 -2.26
C PRO A 28 1.53 10.13 -0.90
N ASN A 29 0.82 9.02 -0.68
CA ASN A 29 0.89 8.26 0.57
C ASN A 29 0.53 9.11 1.83
N SER A 30 -0.34 10.08 1.67
CA SER A 30 -0.85 10.91 2.78
C SER A 30 -2.35 10.74 2.95
N ILE A 31 -2.86 10.93 4.17
CA ILE A 31 -4.30 10.92 4.43
C ILE A 31 -5.02 11.94 3.55
N ALA A 32 -4.41 13.09 3.29
CA ALA A 32 -4.99 14.09 2.39
C ALA A 32 -5.15 13.58 0.95
N ALA A 33 -4.16 12.84 0.42
CA ALA A 33 -4.25 12.23 -0.91
C ALA A 33 -5.32 11.12 -0.96
N PHE A 34 -5.47 10.37 0.11
CA PHE A 34 -6.50 9.34 0.23
C PHE A 34 -7.91 9.94 0.27
N ASP A 35 -8.11 11.02 1.03
CA ASP A 35 -9.41 11.72 1.10
C ASP A 35 -9.82 12.31 -0.26
N ILE A 36 -8.87 12.83 -1.04
CA ILE A 36 -9.16 13.34 -2.38
C ILE A 36 -9.55 12.17 -3.28
N ALA A 37 -8.79 11.08 -3.30
CA ALA A 37 -9.09 9.91 -4.12
C ALA A 37 -10.50 9.35 -3.82
N LEU A 38 -10.88 9.27 -2.56
CA LEU A 38 -12.23 8.84 -2.16
C LEU A 38 -13.31 9.80 -2.66
N LYS A 39 -13.10 11.12 -2.60
CA LYS A 39 -14.03 12.12 -3.14
C LYS A 39 -14.17 12.04 -4.67
N GLU A 40 -13.11 11.61 -5.35
CA GLU A 40 -13.08 11.38 -6.79
C GLU A 40 -13.68 10.03 -7.19
N GLY A 41 -14.07 9.20 -6.22
CA GLY A 41 -14.77 7.93 -6.45
C GLY A 41 -13.86 6.72 -6.55
N ALA A 42 -12.66 6.75 -5.95
CA ALA A 42 -11.82 5.57 -5.84
C ALA A 42 -12.47 4.50 -4.95
N ASP A 43 -12.48 3.26 -5.41
CA ASP A 43 -12.98 2.09 -4.70
C ASP A 43 -11.89 1.45 -3.82
N ILE A 44 -10.64 1.57 -4.26
CA ILE A 44 -9.45 0.98 -3.63
C ILE A 44 -8.39 2.07 -3.48
N LEU A 45 -7.81 2.18 -2.30
CA LEU A 45 -6.62 3.00 -2.07
C LEU A 45 -5.40 2.09 -1.98
N GLU A 46 -4.42 2.32 -2.82
CA GLU A 46 -3.14 1.65 -2.71
C GLU A 46 -2.18 2.50 -1.88
N MET A 47 -1.36 1.85 -1.06
CA MET A 47 -0.38 2.48 -0.19
C MET A 47 0.85 1.62 0.04
N ASP A 48 2.00 2.28 0.16
CA ASP A 48 3.28 1.64 0.48
C ASP A 48 3.52 1.62 1.97
N LEU A 49 3.92 0.47 2.52
CA LEU A 49 4.22 0.31 3.94
C LEU A 49 5.70 0.10 4.20
N PHE A 50 6.16 0.60 5.33
CA PHE A 50 7.46 0.25 5.89
C PHE A 50 7.41 0.23 7.42
N GLN A 51 8.46 -0.34 8.03
CA GLN A 51 8.61 -0.41 9.46
C GLN A 51 9.81 0.43 9.90
N SER A 52 9.63 1.26 10.94
CA SER A 52 10.70 2.01 11.60
C SER A 52 11.67 1.08 12.31
N ILE A 53 12.85 1.58 12.68
CA ILE A 53 13.87 0.78 13.38
C ILE A 53 13.40 0.25 14.74
N ASP A 54 12.45 0.93 15.38
CA ASP A 54 11.83 0.56 16.66
C ASP A 54 10.49 -0.18 16.51
N GLY A 55 10.13 -0.57 15.28
CA GLY A 55 9.06 -1.53 15.01
C GLY A 55 7.69 -0.96 14.69
N GLU A 56 7.51 0.36 14.62
CA GLU A 56 6.23 0.97 14.25
C GLU A 56 6.06 1.02 12.73
N LEU A 57 4.80 0.87 12.27
CA LEU A 57 4.45 0.88 10.85
C LEU A 57 4.05 2.27 10.38
N PHE A 58 4.53 2.65 9.20
CA PHE A 58 4.23 3.92 8.55
C PHE A 58 3.87 3.73 7.09
N VAL A 59 3.19 4.74 6.52
CA VAL A 59 2.81 4.79 5.11
C VAL A 59 3.76 5.74 4.37
N PHE A 60 4.66 5.16 3.58
CA PHE A 60 5.62 5.89 2.75
C PHE A 60 6.36 4.91 1.83
N HIS A 61 6.67 5.33 0.61
CA HIS A 61 7.49 4.53 -0.30
C HIS A 61 8.97 4.74 -0.01
N THR A 62 9.62 3.80 0.68
CA THR A 62 11.07 3.85 0.94
C THR A 62 11.86 3.87 -0.36
N GLY A 63 12.88 4.72 -0.43
CA GLY A 63 13.63 5.04 -1.64
C GLY A 63 13.17 6.35 -2.31
N MET A 64 12.02 6.90 -1.91
CA MET A 64 11.50 8.16 -2.43
C MET A 64 11.77 9.35 -1.49
N GLU A 65 12.64 9.18 -0.50
CA GLU A 65 12.99 10.24 0.45
C GLU A 65 13.52 11.52 -0.22
N PRO A 66 14.35 11.45 -1.29
CA PRO A 66 14.78 12.66 -1.99
C PRO A 66 13.62 13.44 -2.62
N SER A 67 12.60 12.73 -3.11
CA SER A 67 11.46 13.32 -3.82
C SER A 67 10.33 13.78 -2.90
N HIS A 68 10.20 13.14 -1.72
CA HIS A 68 9.03 13.37 -0.86
C HIS A 68 9.37 13.89 0.54
N LEU A 69 10.67 13.97 0.89
CA LEU A 69 11.16 14.55 2.14
C LEU A 69 12.27 15.59 1.92
N ASP A 70 12.72 15.76 0.67
CA ASP A 70 13.92 16.58 0.33
C ASP A 70 15.14 16.17 1.16
N ARG A 71 15.34 14.85 1.33
CA ARG A 71 16.39 14.27 2.17
C ARG A 71 17.01 13.05 1.52
N HIS A 72 18.32 12.93 1.55
CA HIS A 72 19.06 11.73 1.14
C HIS A 72 19.32 10.82 2.35
N ILE A 73 18.27 10.20 2.85
CA ILE A 73 18.27 9.31 4.02
C ILE A 73 17.65 7.96 3.66
N ARG A 74 17.68 7.04 4.62
CA ARG A 74 16.91 5.79 4.62
C ARG A 74 15.96 5.86 5.80
N ILE A 75 14.69 6.19 5.54
CA ILE A 75 13.69 6.49 6.56
C ILE A 75 13.47 5.31 7.52
N GLU A 76 13.61 4.07 7.04
CA GLU A 76 13.46 2.86 7.86
C GLU A 76 14.54 2.71 8.95
N ARG A 77 15.57 3.55 8.95
CA ARG A 77 16.62 3.58 10.00
C ARG A 77 16.32 4.57 11.13
N TYR A 78 15.20 5.26 11.06
CA TYR A 78 14.77 6.23 12.07
C TYR A 78 13.75 5.62 13.01
N THR A 79 13.71 6.13 14.24
CA THR A 79 12.68 5.78 15.23
C THR A 79 11.34 6.39 14.83
N ALA A 80 10.27 5.80 15.33
CA ALA A 80 8.91 6.33 15.13
C ALA A 80 8.78 7.79 15.60
N GLY A 81 9.43 8.13 16.72
CA GLY A 81 9.46 9.50 17.24
C GLY A 81 10.09 10.50 16.28
N GLU A 82 11.20 10.12 15.63
CA GLU A 82 11.86 10.96 14.63
C GLU A 82 11.03 11.08 13.35
N ILE A 83 10.43 9.95 12.89
CA ILE A 83 9.59 9.94 11.67
C ILE A 83 8.38 10.85 11.82
N ARG A 84 7.73 10.88 12.98
CA ARG A 84 6.59 11.78 13.25
C ARG A 84 6.93 13.27 13.16
N GLN A 85 8.21 13.64 13.34
CA GLN A 85 8.68 15.01 13.16
C GLN A 85 8.93 15.37 11.69
N MET A 86 9.01 14.37 10.79
CA MET A 86 9.21 14.60 9.37
C MET A 86 7.93 15.16 8.74
N ARG A 87 8.11 16.00 7.72
CA ARG A 87 7.02 16.56 6.93
C ARG A 87 7.25 16.22 5.48
N LEU A 88 6.18 15.79 4.82
CA LEU A 88 6.21 15.48 3.39
C LEU A 88 6.40 16.76 2.57
N CYS A 89 7.12 16.63 1.46
CA CYS A 89 7.27 17.67 0.46
C CYS A 89 6.30 17.45 -0.70
N ASN A 90 5.90 18.54 -1.33
CA ASN A 90 5.15 18.52 -2.57
C ASN A 90 6.05 18.20 -3.79
N GLY A 91 5.47 18.15 -4.99
CA GLY A 91 6.22 17.87 -6.23
C GLY A 91 7.34 18.86 -6.57
N ASP A 92 7.29 20.06 -5.99
CA ASP A 92 8.32 21.11 -6.14
C ASP A 92 9.32 21.14 -4.98
N LEU A 93 9.38 20.06 -4.19
CA LEU A 93 10.22 19.89 -3.00
C LEU A 93 9.96 20.94 -1.91
N GLN A 94 8.80 21.59 -1.93
CA GLN A 94 8.42 22.50 -0.87
C GLN A 94 7.82 21.70 0.29
N GLN A 95 8.35 21.89 1.48
CA GLN A 95 7.86 21.21 2.68
C GLN A 95 6.41 21.64 2.96
N THR A 96 5.53 20.65 3.13
CA THR A 96 4.15 20.86 3.55
C THR A 96 4.01 20.77 5.07
N PHE A 97 2.80 20.94 5.59
CA PHE A 97 2.49 20.65 7.00
C PHE A 97 2.09 19.19 7.23
N LEU A 98 1.99 18.37 6.16
CA LEU A 98 1.53 16.99 6.24
C LEU A 98 2.64 16.08 6.76
N PRO A 99 2.37 15.26 7.80
CA PRO A 99 3.35 14.32 8.34
C PRO A 99 3.48 13.05 7.49
N VAL A 100 4.52 12.27 7.71
CA VAL A 100 4.52 10.85 7.38
C VAL A 100 3.55 10.17 8.34
N ASN A 101 2.45 9.63 7.82
CA ASN A 101 1.39 9.05 8.66
C ASN A 101 1.78 7.67 9.18
N SER A 102 1.45 7.38 10.44
CA SER A 102 1.52 6.01 10.95
C SER A 102 0.44 5.15 10.29
N PHE A 103 0.69 3.84 10.17
CA PHE A 103 -0.30 2.94 9.59
C PHE A 103 -1.55 2.82 10.48
N ASP A 104 -1.38 2.87 11.81
CA ASP A 104 -2.50 2.89 12.76
C ASP A 104 -3.43 4.11 12.51
N ASP A 105 -2.88 5.33 12.33
CA ASP A 105 -3.67 6.52 12.03
C ASP A 105 -4.44 6.39 10.70
N VAL A 106 -3.78 5.80 9.68
CA VAL A 106 -4.40 5.57 8.37
C VAL A 106 -5.52 4.54 8.46
N LEU A 107 -5.31 3.43 9.19
CA LEU A 107 -6.35 2.43 9.41
C LEU A 107 -7.55 3.02 10.14
N GLU A 108 -7.32 3.78 11.22
CA GLU A 108 -8.41 4.44 11.97
C GLU A 108 -9.19 5.39 11.07
N HIS A 109 -8.49 6.20 10.27
CA HIS A 109 -9.10 7.17 9.37
C HIS A 109 -9.93 6.51 8.25
N LEU A 110 -9.43 5.40 7.68
CA LEU A 110 -10.04 4.75 6.51
C LEU A 110 -11.01 3.61 6.85
N LYS A 111 -11.19 3.30 8.12
CA LYS A 111 -12.08 2.22 8.56
C LYS A 111 -13.49 2.37 7.99
N GLY A 112 -13.96 1.34 7.30
CA GLY A 112 -15.30 1.29 6.69
C GLY A 112 -15.49 2.12 5.43
N LYS A 113 -14.45 2.79 4.89
CA LYS A 113 -14.58 3.71 3.75
C LYS A 113 -14.33 3.06 2.38
N CYS A 114 -13.30 2.20 2.28
CA CYS A 114 -12.87 1.61 0.99
C CYS A 114 -12.05 0.35 1.21
N LYS A 115 -11.65 -0.31 0.13
CA LYS A 115 -10.61 -1.35 0.17
C LYS A 115 -9.22 -0.72 0.21
N LEU A 116 -8.28 -1.40 0.87
CA LEU A 116 -6.88 -0.96 1.00
C LEU A 116 -5.97 -2.00 0.35
N ASN A 117 -5.25 -1.59 -0.68
CA ASN A 117 -4.22 -2.40 -1.34
C ASN A 117 -2.86 -2.09 -0.70
N LEU A 118 -2.31 -3.05 0.04
CA LEU A 118 -1.09 -2.87 0.82
C LEU A 118 0.14 -3.36 0.05
N ASP A 119 0.91 -2.42 -0.49
CA ASP A 119 2.17 -2.70 -1.16
C ASP A 119 3.35 -2.67 -0.17
N ARG A 120 4.49 -3.30 -0.54
CA ARG A 120 5.73 -3.39 0.22
C ARG A 120 5.57 -4.03 1.61
N SER A 121 4.45 -4.70 1.84
CA SER A 121 4.02 -5.21 3.15
C SER A 121 4.44 -6.66 3.42
N ILE A 122 4.81 -7.44 2.38
CA ILE A 122 5.04 -8.89 2.51
C ILE A 122 6.15 -9.25 3.49
N ASN A 123 7.26 -8.51 3.51
CA ASN A 123 8.39 -8.77 4.41
C ASN A 123 8.14 -8.31 5.86
N ILE A 124 7.07 -7.57 6.09
CA ILE A 124 6.61 -7.09 7.41
C ILE A 124 5.15 -7.51 7.66
N ILE A 125 4.71 -8.61 7.04
CA ILE A 125 3.31 -9.06 7.05
C ILE A 125 2.79 -9.33 8.47
N GLU A 126 3.62 -9.88 9.36
CA GLU A 126 3.21 -10.20 10.73
C GLU A 126 2.77 -8.94 11.51
N PRO A 127 3.60 -7.88 11.67
CA PRO A 127 3.15 -6.65 12.31
C PRO A 127 2.02 -5.95 11.56
N VAL A 128 2.00 -6.00 10.21
CA VAL A 128 0.92 -5.45 9.40
C VAL A 128 -0.41 -6.12 9.74
N MET A 129 -0.47 -7.46 9.72
CA MET A 129 -1.70 -8.19 10.02
C MET A 129 -2.11 -8.05 11.48
N LYS A 130 -1.16 -7.86 12.39
CA LYS A 130 -1.48 -7.54 13.79
C LYS A 130 -2.17 -6.19 13.91
N ALA A 131 -1.70 -5.16 13.20
CA ALA A 131 -2.36 -3.85 13.16
C ALA A 131 -3.76 -3.93 12.52
N VAL A 132 -3.89 -4.59 11.37
CA VAL A 132 -5.17 -4.80 10.67
C VAL A 132 -6.20 -5.47 11.59
N LYS A 133 -5.82 -6.55 12.26
CA LYS A 133 -6.69 -7.28 13.21
C LYS A 133 -7.07 -6.42 14.43
N LYS A 134 -6.13 -5.64 14.96
CA LYS A 134 -6.40 -4.69 16.06
C LYS A 134 -7.51 -3.70 15.69
N HIS A 135 -7.56 -3.25 14.44
CA HIS A 135 -8.58 -2.34 13.94
C HIS A 135 -9.85 -3.06 13.42
N GLY A 136 -9.84 -4.39 13.30
CA GLY A 136 -10.96 -5.20 12.76
C GLY A 136 -11.25 -4.85 11.30
N MET A 137 -10.21 -4.78 10.47
CA MET A 137 -10.28 -4.33 9.08
C MET A 137 -9.87 -5.41 8.07
N GLU A 138 -9.84 -6.68 8.47
CA GLU A 138 -9.41 -7.78 7.61
C GLU A 138 -10.20 -7.83 6.30
N ASP A 139 -11.48 -7.55 6.35
CA ASP A 139 -12.38 -7.53 5.20
C ASP A 139 -12.17 -6.32 4.25
N GLN A 140 -11.31 -5.36 4.63
CA GLN A 140 -10.95 -4.22 3.79
C GLN A 140 -9.62 -4.40 3.07
N ILE A 141 -8.83 -5.41 3.43
CA ILE A 141 -7.45 -5.52 2.95
C ILE A 141 -7.36 -6.36 1.68
N LEU A 142 -6.52 -5.89 0.77
CA LEU A 142 -5.98 -6.60 -0.38
C LEU A 142 -4.46 -6.60 -0.23
N MET A 143 -3.86 -7.79 -0.08
CA MET A 143 -2.40 -7.94 -0.01
C MET A 143 -1.81 -8.05 -1.42
N LYS A 144 -0.66 -7.43 -1.63
CA LYS A 144 0.04 -7.44 -2.91
C LYS A 144 1.50 -7.86 -2.74
N SER A 145 1.99 -8.80 -3.56
CA SER A 145 3.41 -9.18 -3.62
C SER A 145 3.75 -9.95 -4.89
N ASP A 146 5.02 -10.23 -5.10
CA ASP A 146 5.46 -11.25 -6.06
C ASP A 146 4.92 -12.63 -5.65
N PRO A 147 4.63 -13.53 -6.62
CA PRO A 147 4.08 -14.86 -6.35
C PRO A 147 5.18 -15.90 -6.10
N SER A 148 6.23 -15.54 -5.34
CA SER A 148 7.27 -16.49 -4.93
C SER A 148 6.75 -17.46 -3.86
N ASP A 149 7.36 -18.64 -3.78
CA ASP A 149 7.03 -19.64 -2.75
C ASP A 149 7.16 -19.06 -1.33
N GLN A 150 8.10 -18.13 -1.13
CA GLN A 150 8.28 -17.45 0.15
C GLN A 150 7.10 -16.54 0.45
N SER A 151 6.69 -15.72 -0.50
CA SER A 151 5.54 -14.80 -0.36
C SER A 151 4.26 -15.59 -0.10
N LEU A 152 4.01 -16.66 -0.85
CA LEU A 152 2.83 -17.50 -0.68
C LEU A 152 2.77 -18.16 0.71
N LYS A 153 3.90 -18.67 1.22
CA LYS A 153 3.96 -19.22 2.59
C LYS A 153 3.68 -18.16 3.66
N LEU A 154 4.14 -16.93 3.45
CA LEU A 154 3.85 -15.82 4.38
C LEU A 154 2.37 -15.45 4.34
N ILE A 155 1.75 -15.37 3.16
CA ILE A 155 0.30 -15.14 3.03
C ILE A 155 -0.48 -16.26 3.72
N GLU A 156 -0.15 -17.51 3.48
CA GLU A 156 -0.83 -18.65 4.12
C GLU A 156 -0.70 -18.61 5.66
N ALA A 157 0.48 -18.24 6.17
CA ALA A 157 0.73 -18.21 7.61
C ALA A 157 0.05 -17.05 8.34
N TYR A 158 0.05 -15.86 7.75
CA TYR A 158 -0.35 -14.63 8.46
C TYR A 158 -1.66 -14.01 7.96
N ALA A 159 -2.04 -14.26 6.71
CA ALA A 159 -3.16 -13.63 6.03
C ALA A 159 -4.02 -14.63 5.21
N PRO A 160 -4.37 -15.84 5.72
CA PRO A 160 -5.00 -16.90 4.92
C PRO A 160 -6.41 -16.56 4.41
N THR A 161 -7.06 -15.56 4.99
CA THR A 161 -8.43 -15.14 4.64
C THR A 161 -8.48 -13.78 3.95
N ILE A 162 -7.32 -13.16 3.74
CA ILE A 162 -7.23 -11.85 3.10
C ILE A 162 -7.19 -12.03 1.59
N ASP A 163 -7.86 -11.13 0.87
CA ASP A 163 -7.76 -11.05 -0.58
C ASP A 163 -6.29 -10.83 -0.99
N TYR A 164 -5.80 -11.64 -1.94
CA TYR A 164 -4.42 -11.59 -2.40
C TYR A 164 -4.35 -11.32 -3.89
N MET A 165 -3.54 -10.35 -4.28
CA MET A 165 -3.28 -9.95 -5.66
C MET A 165 -1.79 -10.16 -5.98
N PRO A 166 -1.42 -11.27 -6.64
CA PRO A 166 -0.04 -11.47 -7.08
C PRO A 166 0.32 -10.51 -8.21
N ILE A 167 1.57 -10.03 -8.17
CA ILE A 167 2.16 -9.22 -9.24
C ILE A 167 2.96 -10.15 -10.13
N PHE A 168 2.53 -10.33 -11.37
CA PHE A 168 3.28 -11.03 -12.40
C PHE A 168 4.03 -10.03 -13.27
N MET A 169 5.29 -10.33 -13.55
CA MET A 169 6.04 -9.60 -14.57
C MET A 169 5.65 -10.11 -15.96
N GLU A 170 5.87 -9.31 -16.99
CA GLU A 170 5.50 -9.66 -18.38
C GLU A 170 6.10 -11.00 -18.82
N GLU A 171 7.33 -11.32 -18.38
CA GLU A 171 7.99 -12.60 -18.62
C GLU A 171 7.31 -13.79 -17.92
N ASP A 172 6.59 -13.57 -16.82
CA ASP A 172 5.89 -14.63 -16.09
C ASP A 172 4.60 -15.07 -16.79
N LEU A 173 4.03 -14.21 -17.67
CA LEU A 173 2.76 -14.48 -18.36
C LEU A 173 2.85 -15.67 -19.31
N ALA A 174 4.04 -16.01 -19.79
CA ALA A 174 4.30 -17.19 -20.61
C ALA A 174 4.38 -18.50 -19.81
N SER A 175 4.34 -18.41 -18.47
CA SER A 175 4.45 -19.58 -17.59
C SER A 175 3.06 -20.10 -17.19
N ASP A 176 2.98 -21.38 -16.82
CA ASP A 176 1.76 -22.01 -16.29
C ASP A 176 1.48 -21.65 -14.80
N LYS A 177 2.24 -20.71 -14.24
CA LYS A 177 2.10 -20.27 -12.84
C LYS A 177 0.70 -19.70 -12.55
N ILE A 178 0.17 -18.87 -13.46
CA ILE A 178 -1.14 -18.23 -13.27
C ILE A 178 -2.24 -19.29 -13.18
N GLU A 179 -2.21 -20.29 -14.09
CA GLU A 179 -3.22 -21.35 -14.13
C GLU A 179 -3.20 -22.25 -12.89
N LYS A 180 -2.05 -22.39 -12.26
CA LYS A 180 -1.86 -23.21 -11.04
C LYS A 180 -2.30 -22.49 -9.76
N MET A 181 -2.46 -21.18 -9.80
CA MET A 181 -2.88 -20.39 -8.65
C MET A 181 -4.39 -20.16 -8.69
N ASN A 182 -5.09 -20.55 -7.64
CA ASN A 182 -6.52 -20.24 -7.47
C ASN A 182 -6.70 -18.79 -7.00
N ILE A 183 -6.53 -17.84 -7.92
CA ILE A 183 -6.59 -16.40 -7.67
C ILE A 183 -7.71 -15.73 -8.46
N ASN A 184 -8.30 -14.71 -7.87
CA ASN A 184 -9.43 -13.99 -8.45
C ASN A 184 -9.00 -12.74 -9.25
N TYR A 185 -7.79 -12.23 -9.01
CA TYR A 185 -7.23 -11.02 -9.62
C TYR A 185 -5.71 -11.06 -9.62
N ILE A 186 -5.12 -10.42 -10.61
CA ILE A 186 -3.66 -10.29 -10.78
C ILE A 186 -3.32 -8.84 -11.13
N GLU A 187 -2.10 -8.43 -10.77
CA GLU A 187 -1.47 -7.22 -11.31
C GLU A 187 -0.38 -7.63 -12.30
N ILE A 188 -0.33 -6.97 -13.47
CA ILE A 188 0.74 -7.16 -14.44
C ILE A 188 1.72 -5.99 -14.30
N GLY A 189 2.88 -6.27 -13.71
CA GLY A 189 3.98 -5.33 -13.60
C GLY A 189 4.71 -5.17 -14.93
N ARG A 190 5.06 -3.94 -15.28
CA ARG A 190 5.95 -3.65 -16.41
C ARG A 190 7.36 -3.33 -15.92
N ALA A 191 8.38 -3.72 -16.67
CA ALA A 191 9.77 -3.42 -16.34
C ALA A 191 10.04 -1.90 -16.22
N SER A 192 9.22 -1.05 -16.88
CA SER A 192 9.27 0.41 -16.77
C SER A 192 8.72 0.97 -15.47
N CYS A 193 8.01 0.17 -14.66
CA CYS A 193 7.59 0.54 -13.31
C CYS A 193 8.71 0.40 -12.27
N ARG A 194 9.88 -0.12 -12.66
CA ARG A 194 11.09 0.04 -11.85
C ARG A 194 11.49 1.49 -11.93
N GLU A 195 11.22 2.20 -10.86
CA GLU A 195 11.60 3.58 -10.66
C GLU A 195 13.03 3.81 -11.11
N ARG A 196 13.20 4.75 -12.03
CA ARG A 196 14.53 5.31 -12.28
C ARG A 196 14.89 6.12 -11.03
N VAL A 197 15.72 5.52 -10.20
CA VAL A 197 16.42 6.22 -9.13
C VAL A 197 17.44 7.17 -9.74
#